data_c25134c2f678ec6730e7381a8fd87c7e
#
_entry.id   c25134c2f678ec6730e7381a8fd87c7e
#
_cell.length_a   1.000
_cell.length_b   1.000
_cell.length_c   1.000
_cell.angle_alpha   90.00
_cell.angle_beta   90.00
_cell.angle_gamma   90.00
#
_symmetry.space_group_name_H-M   'P 1'
#
loop_
_entity.id
_entity.type
_entity.pdbx_description
1 polymer ?
#
loop_
_entity_poly.entity_id
_entity_poly.type
_entity_poly.pdbx_seq_one_letter_code
_entity_poly.pdbx_strand_id
1 'polypeptide(L)'
;FDRPKTQAGGCLMPRAPEGGQPSLPVGTLPVDGIPRDGEEYLAMVRAEAQLANILGIRRFAAVIGGSMGGARTLEWMMMYPQRVASAGVLAVGPCASADQIGWQTTQILAITSDPAWQQGGYHGTGREPTMGLGIARRIAHLSYRSEQELERRFANRPAPGEDPIGEDLSMQGRYAVQSYLDHQASKLISRFDACCYVLLTDALNRHDIGRGRGGIHHVLETCEVPAVICAVDTDRLYPLRQIEELADHLPYCSGVEIITSEKGHDGFLAEADQTAEILQKTLALAQADEQVHV
;
A
#
# COMPACT_ATOMS: atom_id res chain seq x y z
N PHE A 1 29.10 -2.09 -9.22
CA PHE A 1 28.57 -0.86 -8.61
C PHE A 1 27.13 -1.14 -8.23
N ASP A 2 26.94 -1.61 -6.98
CA ASP A 2 25.61 -1.80 -6.40
C ASP A 2 25.01 -0.45 -6.04
N ARG A 3 23.94 -0.08 -6.74
CA ARG A 3 23.09 1.05 -6.31
C ARG A 3 22.21 0.56 -5.15
N PRO A 4 22.09 1.30 -4.05
CA PRO A 4 21.14 0.96 -3.00
C PRO A 4 19.72 1.01 -3.59
N LYS A 5 18.98 -0.08 -3.44
CA LYS A 5 17.57 -0.18 -3.84
C LYS A 5 16.76 0.73 -2.91
N THR A 6 16.35 1.88 -3.42
CA THR A 6 15.34 2.72 -2.77
C THR A 6 14.03 1.96 -2.71
N GLN A 7 13.61 1.62 -1.50
CA GLN A 7 12.29 1.03 -1.27
C GLN A 7 11.23 2.12 -1.42
N ALA A 8 10.36 1.96 -2.39
CA ALA A 8 9.14 2.75 -2.48
C ALA A 8 8.24 2.45 -1.26
N GLY A 9 7.95 3.47 -0.46
CA GLY A 9 6.81 3.56 0.46
C GLY A 9 6.68 2.53 1.59
N GLY A 10 7.72 1.78 1.92
CA GLY A 10 7.67 0.84 3.04
C GLY A 10 8.13 1.50 4.35
N CYS A 11 7.36 1.34 5.41
CA CYS A 11 7.81 1.65 6.76
C CYS A 11 9.15 0.95 7.02
N LEU A 12 10.22 1.72 7.19
CA LEU A 12 11.53 1.21 7.60
C LEU A 12 11.44 0.80 9.08
N MET A 13 11.01 -0.42 9.35
CA MET A 13 11.37 -1.08 10.59
C MET A 13 12.72 -1.76 10.34
N PRO A 14 13.79 -1.39 11.05
CA PRO A 14 15.08 -2.04 10.87
C PRO A 14 14.97 -3.50 11.30
N ARG A 15 15.42 -4.41 10.44
CA ARG A 15 15.71 -5.77 10.85
C ARG A 15 16.80 -5.68 11.93
N ALA A 16 16.59 -6.31 13.07
CA ALA A 16 17.60 -6.34 14.13
C ALA A 16 18.93 -6.86 13.56
N PRO A 17 20.07 -6.19 13.83
CA PRO A 17 21.35 -6.67 13.39
C PRO A 17 21.64 -8.05 14.01
N GLU A 18 22.15 -8.97 13.21
CA GLU A 18 22.61 -10.27 13.70
C GLU A 18 23.66 -10.04 14.80
N GLY A 19 23.35 -10.47 16.04
CA GLY A 19 24.27 -10.48 17.17
C GLY A 19 24.12 -9.41 18.23
N GLY A 20 23.16 -8.48 18.13
CA GLY A 20 22.85 -7.50 19.19
C GLY A 20 21.56 -7.85 19.91
N GLN A 21 21.57 -7.90 21.25
CA GLN A 21 20.30 -7.91 22.00
C GLN A 21 19.56 -6.60 21.69
N PRO A 22 18.30 -6.67 21.20
CA PRO A 22 17.52 -5.47 21.00
C PRO A 22 17.29 -4.78 22.35
N SER A 23 17.55 -3.48 22.42
CA SER A 23 17.34 -2.66 23.61
C SER A 23 15.86 -2.49 24.01
N LEU A 24 14.94 -3.00 23.17
CA LEU A 24 13.52 -3.22 23.48
C LEU A 24 13.15 -4.61 22.97
N PRO A 25 12.45 -5.43 23.77
CA PRO A 25 11.97 -6.72 23.33
C PRO A 25 10.94 -6.52 22.22
N VAL A 26 11.35 -6.72 20.96
CA VAL A 26 10.48 -6.65 19.76
C VAL A 26 9.35 -7.69 19.84
N GLY A 27 9.42 -8.64 20.78
CA GLY A 27 8.41 -9.66 21.03
C GLY A 27 7.31 -9.28 22.03
N THR A 28 7.24 -8.04 22.49
CA THR A 28 6.26 -7.61 23.50
C THR A 28 5.42 -6.41 23.12
N LEU A 29 5.38 -6.02 21.85
CA LEU A 29 4.21 -5.31 21.39
C LEU A 29 3.12 -6.37 21.20
N PRO A 30 2.22 -6.57 22.19
CA PRO A 30 1.07 -7.40 21.95
C PRO A 30 0.36 -6.76 20.75
N VAL A 31 -0.08 -7.58 19.81
CA VAL A 31 -1.02 -7.15 18.78
C VAL A 31 -2.20 -6.42 19.43
N ASP A 32 -2.45 -6.71 20.69
CA ASP A 32 -3.45 -6.06 21.56
C ASP A 32 -3.04 -4.69 22.13
N GLY A 33 -1.80 -4.25 22.00
CA GLY A 33 -1.31 -2.96 22.52
C GLY A 33 -1.15 -1.85 21.47
N ILE A 34 -1.41 -2.14 20.21
CA ILE A 34 -1.49 -1.12 19.17
C ILE A 34 -2.92 -0.59 19.18
N PRO A 35 -3.12 0.73 19.31
CA PRO A 35 -4.45 1.31 19.24
C PRO A 35 -5.15 0.83 17.97
N ARG A 36 -6.19 0.04 18.12
CA ARG A 36 -7.03 -0.44 17.01
C ARG A 36 -8.30 0.40 16.94
N ASP A 37 -8.15 1.70 17.09
CA ASP A 37 -9.23 2.67 17.10
C ASP A 37 -9.48 3.32 15.73
N GLY A 38 -8.77 2.87 14.70
CA GLY A 38 -8.81 3.46 13.36
C GLY A 38 -7.86 4.66 13.19
N GLU A 39 -6.99 4.91 14.17
CA GLU A 39 -6.02 6.01 14.14
C GLU A 39 -4.64 5.61 13.56
N GLU A 40 -4.48 4.42 12.99
CA GLU A 40 -3.17 3.92 12.51
C GLU A 40 -2.55 4.86 11.46
N TYR A 41 -3.34 5.35 10.50
CA TYR A 41 -2.87 6.34 9.53
C TYR A 41 -2.57 7.68 10.16
N LEU A 42 -3.40 8.11 11.09
CA LEU A 42 -3.18 9.33 11.86
C LEU A 42 -1.86 9.25 12.65
N ALA A 43 -1.58 8.09 13.27
CA ALA A 43 -0.32 7.87 13.98
C ALA A 43 0.89 7.89 13.04
N MET A 44 0.80 7.27 11.86
CA MET A 44 1.86 7.32 10.84
C MET A 44 2.14 8.76 10.40
N VAL A 45 1.11 9.52 10.07
CA VAL A 45 1.24 10.91 9.63
C VAL A 45 1.73 11.83 10.75
N ARG A 46 1.30 11.61 12.00
CA ARG A 46 1.87 12.33 13.17
C ARG A 46 3.37 12.06 13.32
N ALA A 47 3.81 10.82 13.16
CA ALA A 47 5.24 10.47 13.22
C ALA A 47 6.05 11.15 12.10
N GLU A 48 5.52 11.18 10.89
CA GLU A 48 6.14 11.89 9.76
C GLU A 48 6.19 13.41 9.99
N ALA A 49 5.12 13.99 10.55
CA ALA A 49 5.09 15.40 10.88
C ALA A 49 6.13 15.77 11.95
N GLN A 50 6.35 14.87 12.94
CA GLN A 50 7.42 15.05 13.93
C GLN A 50 8.82 14.95 13.28
N LEU A 51 9.02 14.00 12.37
CA LEU A 51 10.28 13.93 11.62
C LEU A 51 10.52 15.20 10.81
N ALA A 52 9.50 15.72 10.13
CA ALA A 52 9.58 16.97 9.39
C ALA A 52 9.97 18.16 10.32
N ASN A 53 9.43 18.21 11.55
CA ASN A 53 9.80 19.21 12.55
C ASN A 53 11.27 19.10 12.95
N ILE A 54 11.78 17.89 13.20
CA ILE A 54 13.19 17.64 13.53
C ILE A 54 14.11 18.10 12.40
N LEU A 55 13.68 17.89 11.14
CA LEU A 55 14.41 18.30 9.95
C LEU A 55 14.25 19.80 9.61
N GLY A 56 13.46 20.55 10.37
CA GLY A 56 13.18 21.97 10.13
C GLY A 56 12.27 22.25 8.94
N ILE A 57 11.55 21.24 8.42
CA ILE A 57 10.64 21.37 7.30
C ILE A 57 9.29 21.89 7.81
N ARG A 58 8.98 23.13 7.47
CA ARG A 58 7.73 23.79 7.88
C ARG A 58 6.57 23.46 6.95
N ARG A 59 6.81 23.44 5.64
CA ARG A 59 5.83 23.19 4.58
C ARG A 59 6.46 22.36 3.47
N PHE A 60 5.72 21.42 2.94
CA PHE A 60 6.09 20.64 1.76
C PHE A 60 5.53 21.33 0.51
N ALA A 61 6.32 21.42 -0.55
CA ALA A 61 5.84 21.81 -1.87
C ALA A 61 4.80 20.79 -2.38
N ALA A 62 5.05 19.51 -2.16
CA ALA A 62 4.09 18.46 -2.49
C ALA A 62 4.19 17.29 -1.51
N VAL A 63 3.05 16.68 -1.18
CA VAL A 63 2.96 15.36 -0.54
C VAL A 63 2.34 14.41 -1.53
N ILE A 64 3.05 13.34 -1.89
CA ILE A 64 2.65 12.46 -2.98
C ILE A 64 2.76 11.00 -2.54
N GLY A 65 1.74 10.21 -2.83
CA GLY A 65 1.72 8.80 -2.50
C GLY A 65 0.77 7.98 -3.34
N GLY A 66 1.09 6.70 -3.52
CA GLY A 66 0.23 5.73 -4.18
C GLY A 66 -0.23 4.63 -3.22
N SER A 67 -1.45 4.12 -3.42
CA SER A 67 -2.02 3.05 -2.59
C SER A 67 -2.02 3.45 -1.10
N MET A 68 -1.41 2.66 -0.20
CA MET A 68 -1.21 3.03 1.21
C MET A 68 -0.53 4.41 1.38
N GLY A 69 0.40 4.78 0.51
CA GLY A 69 1.01 6.11 0.48
C GLY A 69 -0.01 7.19 0.13
N GLY A 70 -0.95 6.90 -0.76
CA GLY A 70 -2.05 7.79 -1.12
C GLY A 70 -3.02 8.02 0.05
N ALA A 71 -3.35 6.98 0.81
CA ALA A 71 -4.13 7.11 2.04
C ALA A 71 -3.44 8.03 3.06
N ARG A 72 -2.11 7.89 3.22
CA ARG A 72 -1.32 8.81 4.07
C ARG A 72 -1.30 10.23 3.51
N THR A 73 -1.24 10.39 2.19
CA THR A 73 -1.32 11.71 1.55
C THR A 73 -2.66 12.38 1.86
N LEU A 74 -3.77 11.66 1.76
CA LEU A 74 -5.09 12.16 2.16
C LEU A 74 -5.10 12.60 3.62
N GLU A 75 -4.54 11.79 4.53
CA GLU A 75 -4.45 12.18 5.94
C GLU A 75 -3.56 13.43 6.16
N TRP A 76 -2.47 13.60 5.40
CA TRP A 76 -1.68 14.82 5.43
C TRP A 76 -2.49 16.06 5.02
N MET A 77 -3.30 15.95 3.96
CA MET A 77 -4.18 17.02 3.50
C MET A 77 -5.19 17.42 4.58
N MET A 78 -5.76 16.44 5.28
CA MET A 78 -6.79 16.66 6.30
C MET A 78 -6.22 17.14 7.64
N MET A 79 -5.08 16.60 8.08
CA MET A 79 -4.48 16.90 9.39
C MET A 79 -3.62 18.16 9.40
N TYR A 80 -2.93 18.44 8.30
CA TYR A 80 -1.94 19.50 8.21
C TYR A 80 -2.06 20.32 6.90
N PRO A 81 -3.26 20.81 6.53
CA PRO A 81 -3.45 21.50 5.24
C PRO A 81 -2.50 22.67 5.03
N GLN A 82 -2.17 23.44 6.08
CA GLN A 82 -1.24 24.58 6.00
C GLN A 82 0.21 24.15 5.74
N ARG A 83 0.54 22.87 5.91
CA ARG A 83 1.88 22.32 5.69
C ARG A 83 2.05 21.65 4.34
N VAL A 84 1.01 21.59 3.52
CA VAL A 84 0.99 20.94 2.21
C VAL A 84 0.57 21.98 1.16
N ALA A 85 1.48 22.32 0.25
CA ALA A 85 1.17 23.27 -0.82
C ALA A 85 0.40 22.60 -1.97
N SER A 86 0.66 21.32 -2.22
CA SER A 86 -0.09 20.50 -3.18
C SER A 86 -0.03 19.02 -2.81
N ALA A 87 -0.96 18.22 -3.32
CA ALA A 87 -1.02 16.79 -3.06
C ALA A 87 -1.16 15.97 -4.33
N GLY A 88 -0.49 14.81 -4.39
CA GLY A 88 -0.66 13.81 -5.44
C GLY A 88 -1.16 12.49 -4.82
N VAL A 89 -2.40 12.12 -5.12
CA VAL A 89 -3.06 10.94 -4.57
C VAL A 89 -3.28 9.93 -5.69
N LEU A 90 -2.55 8.81 -5.64
CA LEU A 90 -2.56 7.82 -6.72
C LEU A 90 -3.16 6.50 -6.23
N ALA A 91 -4.06 5.92 -7.02
CA ALA A 91 -4.57 4.55 -6.86
C ALA A 91 -5.06 4.23 -5.43
N VAL A 92 -5.90 5.11 -4.86
CA VAL A 92 -6.53 4.91 -3.54
C VAL A 92 -7.87 5.64 -3.48
N GLY A 93 -8.85 5.05 -2.81
CA GLY A 93 -10.14 5.68 -2.52
C GLY A 93 -10.18 6.40 -1.16
N PRO A 94 -11.30 7.07 -0.83
CA PRO A 94 -11.46 7.80 0.43
C PRO A 94 -11.61 6.88 1.64
N CYS A 95 -12.02 5.64 1.44
CA CYS A 95 -12.14 4.62 2.48
C CYS A 95 -11.95 3.21 1.88
N ALA A 96 -11.71 2.24 2.75
CA ALA A 96 -11.68 0.83 2.36
C ALA A 96 -13.08 0.35 1.97
N SER A 97 -13.21 -0.29 0.81
CA SER A 97 -14.45 -0.93 0.38
C SER A 97 -14.61 -2.33 0.98
N ALA A 98 -15.83 -2.88 0.92
CA ALA A 98 -16.10 -4.24 1.37
C ALA A 98 -15.27 -5.28 0.59
N ASP A 99 -15.01 -5.06 -0.72
CA ASP A 99 -14.16 -5.93 -1.54
C ASP A 99 -12.70 -5.91 -1.04
N GLN A 100 -12.14 -4.73 -0.81
CA GLN A 100 -10.79 -4.58 -0.27
C GLN A 100 -10.65 -5.22 1.12
N ILE A 101 -11.61 -4.97 2.02
CA ILE A 101 -11.66 -5.58 3.35
C ILE A 101 -11.74 -7.11 3.24
N GLY A 102 -12.54 -7.63 2.30
CA GLY A 102 -12.65 -9.08 2.04
C GLY A 102 -11.32 -9.70 1.63
N TRP A 103 -10.62 -9.12 0.65
CA TRP A 103 -9.29 -9.58 0.23
C TRP A 103 -8.26 -9.50 1.35
N GLN A 104 -8.25 -8.39 2.07
CA GLN A 104 -7.27 -8.10 3.12
C GLN A 104 -7.47 -8.97 4.36
N THR A 105 -8.72 -9.16 4.80
CA THR A 105 -9.02 -10.06 5.93
C THR A 105 -8.69 -11.51 5.63
N THR A 106 -8.86 -11.96 4.37
CA THR A 106 -8.45 -13.30 3.93
C THR A 106 -6.93 -13.48 4.01
N GLN A 107 -6.14 -12.45 3.68
CA GLN A 107 -4.70 -12.47 3.83
C GLN A 107 -4.27 -12.51 5.31
N ILE A 108 -4.91 -11.71 6.16
CA ILE A 108 -4.68 -11.73 7.61
C ILE A 108 -4.98 -13.13 8.17
N LEU A 109 -6.12 -13.70 7.78
CA LEU A 109 -6.51 -15.04 8.22
C LEU A 109 -5.50 -16.11 7.79
N ALA A 110 -4.95 -16.03 6.58
CA ALA A 110 -3.92 -16.95 6.12
C ALA A 110 -2.68 -16.93 7.02
N ILE A 111 -2.26 -15.74 7.46
CA ILE A 111 -1.10 -15.59 8.36
C ILE A 111 -1.44 -16.05 9.77
N THR A 112 -2.58 -15.62 10.31
CA THR A 112 -2.95 -15.90 11.70
C THR A 112 -3.35 -17.35 11.95
N SER A 113 -3.71 -18.09 10.90
CA SER A 113 -3.98 -19.52 10.94
C SER A 113 -2.72 -20.40 10.80
N ASP A 114 -1.56 -19.81 10.47
CA ASP A 114 -0.31 -20.56 10.42
C ASP A 114 0.07 -21.04 11.83
N PRO A 115 0.35 -22.35 12.03
CA PRO A 115 0.73 -22.88 13.36
C PRO A 115 1.94 -22.18 13.99
N ALA A 116 2.82 -21.58 13.18
CA ALA A 116 3.97 -20.83 13.66
C ALA A 116 3.61 -19.38 14.09
N TRP A 117 2.42 -18.89 13.84
CA TRP A 117 1.99 -17.52 14.17
C TRP A 117 1.98 -17.23 15.68
N GLN A 118 1.54 -18.20 16.51
CA GLN A 118 1.55 -18.11 17.97
C GLN A 118 0.98 -16.78 18.52
N GLN A 119 -0.15 -16.32 17.96
CA GLN A 119 -0.77 -15.04 18.30
C GLN A 119 0.16 -13.82 18.16
N GLY A 120 1.10 -13.87 17.22
CA GLY A 120 2.12 -12.86 17.00
C GLY A 120 3.40 -13.05 17.83
N GLY A 121 3.44 -14.02 18.74
CA GLY A 121 4.56 -14.28 19.64
C GLY A 121 5.65 -15.18 19.08
N TYR A 122 5.84 -15.26 17.77
CA TYR A 122 6.82 -16.16 17.11
C TYR A 122 8.26 -15.65 17.13
N HIS A 123 8.49 -14.38 17.42
CA HIS A 123 9.85 -13.81 17.44
C HIS A 123 10.74 -14.51 18.47
N GLY A 124 11.95 -14.88 18.05
CA GLY A 124 12.91 -15.57 18.91
C GLY A 124 12.65 -17.08 19.10
N THR A 125 11.57 -17.63 18.54
CA THR A 125 11.25 -19.08 18.64
C THR A 125 11.98 -19.93 17.60
N GLY A 126 12.61 -19.31 16.59
CA GLY A 126 13.19 -19.97 15.43
C GLY A 126 12.16 -20.52 14.43
N ARG A 127 10.87 -20.20 14.61
CA ARG A 127 9.77 -20.61 13.73
C ARG A 127 8.97 -19.37 13.34
N GLU A 128 8.87 -19.10 12.05
CA GLU A 128 8.13 -17.97 11.49
C GLU A 128 6.92 -18.46 10.70
N PRO A 129 5.79 -17.72 10.64
CA PRO A 129 4.59 -18.09 9.89
C PRO A 129 4.77 -17.88 8.38
N THR A 130 5.79 -18.52 7.81
CA THR A 130 6.22 -18.33 6.41
C THR A 130 5.22 -18.88 5.42
N MET A 131 4.51 -19.96 5.78
CA MET A 131 3.47 -20.52 4.93
C MET A 131 2.29 -19.55 4.80
N GLY A 132 1.77 -19.06 5.91
CA GLY A 132 0.68 -18.09 5.94
C GLY A 132 1.04 -16.79 5.24
N LEU A 133 2.24 -16.24 5.51
CA LEU A 133 2.75 -15.05 4.82
C LEU A 133 2.89 -15.27 3.30
N GLY A 134 3.32 -16.46 2.89
CA GLY A 134 3.42 -16.83 1.49
C GLY A 134 2.05 -16.89 0.80
N ILE A 135 1.04 -17.46 1.46
CA ILE A 135 -0.34 -17.49 0.95
C ILE A 135 -0.90 -16.07 0.83
N ALA A 136 -0.74 -15.25 1.88
CA ALA A 136 -1.16 -13.86 1.88
C ALA A 136 -0.56 -13.08 0.70
N ARG A 137 0.74 -13.27 0.43
CA ARG A 137 1.40 -12.62 -0.70
C ARG A 137 0.86 -13.05 -2.06
N ARG A 138 0.51 -14.33 -2.24
CA ARG A 138 -0.13 -14.82 -3.48
C ARG A 138 -1.48 -14.16 -3.71
N ILE A 139 -2.31 -14.06 -2.66
CA ILE A 139 -3.61 -13.38 -2.71
C ILE A 139 -3.43 -11.90 -3.09
N ALA A 140 -2.47 -11.20 -2.44
CA ALA A 140 -2.16 -9.82 -2.75
C ALA A 140 -1.74 -9.63 -4.22
N HIS A 141 -0.88 -10.49 -4.74
CA HIS A 141 -0.46 -10.39 -6.15
C HIS A 141 -1.61 -10.60 -7.13
N LEU A 142 -2.55 -11.49 -6.82
CA LEU A 142 -3.74 -11.66 -7.64
C LEU A 142 -4.65 -10.43 -7.62
N SER A 143 -4.75 -9.72 -6.49
CA SER A 143 -5.54 -8.48 -6.43
C SER A 143 -4.84 -7.28 -7.08
N TYR A 144 -3.49 -7.26 -7.13
CA TYR A 144 -2.72 -6.16 -7.71
C TYR A 144 -2.64 -6.22 -9.23
N ARG A 145 -2.72 -7.41 -9.83
CA ARG A 145 -2.58 -7.60 -11.28
C ARG A 145 -3.92 -7.61 -11.99
N SER A 146 -3.95 -7.06 -13.21
CA SER A 146 -5.12 -7.20 -14.05
C SER A 146 -5.26 -8.63 -14.57
N GLU A 147 -6.47 -9.02 -14.91
CA GLU A 147 -6.74 -10.33 -15.52
C GLU A 147 -6.05 -10.43 -16.89
N GLN A 148 -6.08 -9.36 -17.67
CA GLN A 148 -5.46 -9.30 -19.00
C GLN A 148 -3.94 -9.51 -18.94
N GLU A 149 -3.24 -8.91 -17.96
CA GLU A 149 -1.79 -9.15 -17.78
C GLU A 149 -1.52 -10.61 -17.44
N LEU A 150 -2.29 -11.18 -16.50
CA LEU A 150 -2.09 -12.56 -16.09
C LEU A 150 -2.35 -13.52 -17.24
N GLU A 151 -3.42 -13.32 -18.02
CA GLU A 151 -3.75 -14.14 -19.18
C GLU A 151 -2.66 -14.03 -20.27
N ARG A 152 -2.27 -12.83 -20.62
CA ARG A 152 -1.22 -12.61 -21.62
C ARG A 152 0.12 -13.27 -21.25
N ARG A 153 0.50 -13.18 -19.96
CA ARG A 153 1.79 -13.70 -19.47
C ARG A 153 1.79 -15.20 -19.29
N PHE A 154 0.73 -15.75 -18.77
CA PHE A 154 0.73 -17.13 -18.27
C PHE A 154 -0.26 -18.02 -19.00
N ALA A 155 -1.45 -17.54 -19.32
CA ALA A 155 -2.54 -18.35 -19.87
C ALA A 155 -2.69 -19.67 -19.08
N ASN A 156 -3.20 -20.72 -19.71
CA ASN A 156 -3.25 -22.07 -19.13
C ASN A 156 -2.00 -22.89 -19.51
N ARG A 157 -0.78 -22.32 -19.29
CA ARG A 157 0.47 -22.98 -19.65
C ARG A 157 1.14 -23.62 -18.44
N PRO A 158 1.76 -24.82 -18.61
CA PRO A 158 2.62 -25.40 -17.58
C PRO A 158 3.85 -24.52 -17.29
N ALA A 159 4.40 -24.63 -16.09
CA ALA A 159 5.70 -24.09 -15.79
C ALA A 159 6.78 -24.83 -16.63
N PRO A 160 7.88 -24.15 -16.99
CA PRO A 160 8.91 -24.77 -17.82
C PRO A 160 9.45 -26.07 -17.23
N GLY A 161 9.33 -27.17 -17.98
CA GLY A 161 9.79 -28.49 -17.56
C GLY A 161 8.88 -29.22 -16.58
N GLU A 162 7.69 -28.70 -16.31
CA GLU A 162 6.72 -29.31 -15.40
C GLU A 162 5.47 -29.77 -16.17
N ASP A 163 4.78 -30.81 -15.68
CA ASP A 163 3.52 -31.30 -16.22
C ASP A 163 2.42 -31.24 -15.14
N PRO A 164 1.52 -30.24 -15.19
CA PRO A 164 0.42 -30.11 -14.22
C PRO A 164 -0.73 -31.11 -14.45
N ILE A 165 -0.72 -31.84 -15.56
CA ILE A 165 -1.77 -32.82 -15.94
C ILE A 165 -1.28 -34.26 -15.74
N GLY A 166 -0.09 -34.47 -15.21
CA GLY A 166 0.50 -35.79 -14.99
C GLY A 166 -0.39 -36.71 -14.15
N GLU A 167 -0.32 -38.01 -14.42
CA GLU A 167 -1.17 -39.03 -13.79
C GLU A 167 -0.95 -39.17 -12.27
N ASP A 168 0.26 -38.83 -11.79
CA ASP A 168 0.60 -38.92 -10.38
C ASP A 168 0.31 -37.60 -9.64
N LEU A 169 -0.76 -37.57 -8.87
CA LEU A 169 -1.18 -36.39 -8.08
C LEU A 169 -0.12 -35.92 -7.07
N SER A 170 0.77 -36.81 -6.61
CA SER A 170 1.87 -36.47 -5.68
C SER A 170 3.05 -35.79 -6.36
N MET A 171 3.13 -35.93 -7.70
CA MET A 171 4.22 -35.41 -8.54
C MET A 171 3.71 -34.37 -9.57
N GLN A 172 2.48 -33.86 -9.40
CA GLN A 172 1.94 -32.87 -10.32
C GLN A 172 2.83 -31.64 -10.40
N GLY A 173 3.18 -31.28 -11.62
CA GLY A 173 3.87 -30.04 -11.93
C GLY A 173 2.96 -28.82 -11.72
N ARG A 174 3.56 -27.65 -11.81
CA ARG A 174 2.87 -26.36 -11.61
C ARG A 174 2.46 -25.74 -12.95
N TYR A 175 1.42 -24.95 -12.91
CA TYR A 175 1.15 -23.96 -13.95
C TYR A 175 2.13 -22.78 -13.87
N ALA A 176 2.38 -22.10 -14.97
CA ALA A 176 3.31 -20.96 -15.05
C ALA A 176 2.91 -19.83 -14.06
N VAL A 177 1.62 -19.56 -13.87
CA VAL A 177 1.13 -18.59 -12.88
C VAL A 177 1.42 -19.02 -11.44
N GLN A 178 1.36 -20.31 -11.12
CA GLN A 178 1.72 -20.81 -9.79
C GLN A 178 3.20 -20.58 -9.50
N SER A 179 4.08 -20.91 -10.46
CA SER A 179 5.53 -20.65 -10.35
C SER A 179 5.84 -19.17 -10.13
N TYR A 180 5.13 -18.29 -10.84
CA TYR A 180 5.24 -16.84 -10.63
C TYR A 180 4.83 -16.43 -9.22
N LEU A 181 3.67 -16.90 -8.73
CA LEU A 181 3.17 -16.58 -7.38
C LEU A 181 4.10 -17.13 -6.30
N ASP A 182 4.66 -18.33 -6.48
CA ASP A 182 5.65 -18.92 -5.58
C ASP A 182 6.92 -18.05 -5.49
N HIS A 183 7.40 -17.56 -6.62
CA HIS A 183 8.53 -16.65 -6.65
C HIS A 183 8.26 -15.35 -5.88
N GLN A 184 7.08 -14.75 -6.07
CA GLN A 184 6.70 -13.51 -5.37
C GLN A 184 6.52 -13.74 -3.87
N ALA A 185 5.98 -14.90 -3.47
CA ALA A 185 5.87 -15.29 -2.07
C ALA A 185 7.25 -15.43 -1.42
N SER A 186 8.15 -16.17 -2.05
CA SER A 186 9.52 -16.37 -1.55
C SER A 186 10.29 -15.05 -1.39
N LYS A 187 10.14 -14.13 -2.35
CA LYS A 187 10.75 -12.78 -2.27
C LYS A 187 10.23 -11.97 -1.08
N LEU A 188 8.96 -12.10 -0.72
CA LEU A 188 8.41 -11.39 0.44
C LEU A 188 8.87 -12.03 1.74
N ILE A 189 8.74 -13.35 1.87
CA ILE A 189 9.13 -14.12 3.06
C ILE A 189 10.58 -13.81 3.48
N SER A 190 11.49 -13.67 2.51
CA SER A 190 12.90 -13.40 2.81
C SER A 190 13.19 -12.00 3.38
N ARG A 191 12.23 -11.06 3.36
CA ARG A 191 12.49 -9.65 3.68
C ARG A 191 11.42 -8.94 4.51
N PHE A 192 10.29 -9.58 4.77
CA PHE A 192 9.15 -8.94 5.39
C PHE A 192 8.65 -9.74 6.59
N ASP A 193 8.34 -9.05 7.66
CA ASP A 193 7.83 -9.63 8.90
C ASP A 193 6.31 -9.81 8.83
N ALA A 194 5.81 -10.94 9.35
CA ALA A 194 4.40 -11.28 9.30
C ALA A 194 3.53 -10.41 10.22
N CYS A 195 4.03 -10.01 11.40
CA CYS A 195 3.32 -9.05 12.26
C CYS A 195 3.17 -7.70 11.57
N CYS A 196 4.23 -7.20 10.96
CA CYS A 196 4.17 -5.95 10.17
C CYS A 196 3.17 -6.08 9.03
N TYR A 197 3.12 -7.23 8.35
CA TYR A 197 2.13 -7.45 7.27
C TYR A 197 0.70 -7.36 7.79
N VAL A 198 0.39 -8.05 8.88
CA VAL A 198 -0.95 -8.03 9.51
C VAL A 198 -1.33 -6.61 9.92
N LEU A 199 -0.42 -5.90 10.59
CA LEU A 199 -0.66 -4.53 11.04
C LEU A 199 -0.95 -3.55 9.90
N LEU A 200 -0.12 -3.56 8.87
CA LEU A 200 -0.30 -2.68 7.72
C LEU A 200 -1.56 -3.02 6.93
N THR A 201 -1.88 -4.31 6.82
CA THR A 201 -3.11 -4.75 6.15
C THR A 201 -4.35 -4.39 6.96
N ASP A 202 -4.30 -4.51 8.29
CA ASP A 202 -5.39 -4.11 9.17
C ASP A 202 -5.59 -2.57 9.16
N ALA A 203 -4.51 -1.81 9.08
CA ALA A 203 -4.59 -0.36 8.88
C ALA A 203 -5.30 0.00 7.56
N LEU A 204 -5.01 -0.71 6.46
CA LEU A 204 -5.73 -0.54 5.19
C LEU A 204 -7.23 -0.82 5.33
N ASN A 205 -7.62 -1.87 6.09
CA ASN A 205 -9.04 -2.17 6.35
C ASN A 205 -9.76 -1.03 7.06
N ARG A 206 -9.04 -0.27 7.87
CA ARG A 206 -9.58 0.81 8.68
C ARG A 206 -9.47 2.19 8.06
N HIS A 207 -8.89 2.27 6.88
CA HIS A 207 -8.81 3.53 6.14
C HIS A 207 -10.21 4.10 5.89
N ASP A 208 -10.44 5.31 6.41
CA ASP A 208 -11.65 6.10 6.24
C ASP A 208 -11.37 7.55 6.65
N ILE A 209 -11.20 8.42 5.67
CA ILE A 209 -10.87 9.84 5.91
C ILE A 209 -12.00 10.62 6.57
N GLY A 210 -13.24 10.12 6.47
CA GLY A 210 -14.42 10.78 7.04
C GLY A 210 -14.68 10.44 8.50
N ARG A 211 -13.99 9.42 9.05
CA ARG A 211 -14.21 8.94 10.41
C ARG A 211 -13.88 10.02 11.44
N GLY A 212 -14.87 10.36 12.27
CA GLY A 212 -14.71 11.41 13.28
C GLY A 212 -14.64 12.83 12.71
N ARG A 213 -14.83 13.03 11.39
CA ARG A 213 -14.74 14.33 10.70
C ARG A 213 -16.03 14.75 9.99
N GLY A 214 -17.17 14.17 10.34
CA GLY A 214 -18.46 14.51 9.72
C GLY A 214 -18.78 13.76 8.43
N GLY A 215 -17.98 12.75 8.07
CA GLY A 215 -18.18 11.93 6.88
C GLY A 215 -17.26 12.31 5.71
N ILE A 216 -17.15 11.41 4.74
CA ILE A 216 -16.21 11.52 3.61
C ILE A 216 -16.47 12.79 2.80
N HIS A 217 -17.70 13.03 2.37
CA HIS A 217 -18.04 14.20 1.52
C HIS A 217 -17.73 15.51 2.27
N HIS A 218 -18.11 15.62 3.54
CA HIS A 218 -17.84 16.83 4.31
C HIS A 218 -16.33 17.15 4.41
N VAL A 219 -15.50 16.15 4.70
CA VAL A 219 -14.06 16.39 4.84
C VAL A 219 -13.38 16.70 3.51
N LEU A 220 -13.86 16.12 2.41
CA LEU A 220 -13.35 16.43 1.06
C LEU A 220 -13.76 17.83 0.62
N GLU A 221 -15.04 18.20 0.75
CA GLU A 221 -15.58 19.49 0.36
C GLU A 221 -14.97 20.68 1.14
N THR A 222 -14.47 20.42 2.35
CA THR A 222 -13.80 21.43 3.18
C THR A 222 -12.28 21.44 3.02
N CYS A 223 -11.71 20.58 2.20
CA CYS A 223 -10.27 20.52 1.97
C CYS A 223 -9.81 21.61 1.02
N GLU A 224 -8.90 22.47 1.47
CA GLU A 224 -8.34 23.58 0.68
C GLU A 224 -7.03 23.24 -0.03
N VAL A 225 -6.51 22.03 0.14
CA VAL A 225 -5.24 21.63 -0.50
C VAL A 225 -5.44 21.26 -1.97
N PRO A 226 -4.80 21.96 -2.91
CA PRO A 226 -4.85 21.59 -4.32
C PRO A 226 -4.30 20.19 -4.55
N ALA A 227 -5.02 19.37 -5.32
CA ALA A 227 -4.65 17.97 -5.49
C ALA A 227 -4.75 17.49 -6.94
N VAL A 228 -3.82 16.61 -7.31
CA VAL A 228 -3.92 15.75 -8.49
C VAL A 228 -4.34 14.36 -8.01
N ILE A 229 -5.48 13.91 -8.50
CA ILE A 229 -6.05 12.59 -8.20
C ILE A 229 -5.80 11.69 -9.41
N CYS A 230 -5.22 10.51 -9.18
CA CYS A 230 -4.80 9.63 -10.26
C CYS A 230 -5.28 8.19 -10.05
N ALA A 231 -5.84 7.59 -11.11
CA ALA A 231 -6.23 6.19 -11.18
C ALA A 231 -5.36 5.42 -12.19
N VAL A 232 -5.35 4.10 -12.08
CA VAL A 232 -4.89 3.19 -13.14
C VAL A 232 -6.12 2.54 -13.78
N ASP A 233 -6.23 2.58 -15.11
CA ASP A 233 -7.43 2.14 -15.84
C ASP A 233 -7.81 0.66 -15.63
N THR A 234 -6.85 -0.19 -15.37
CA THR A 234 -7.05 -1.62 -15.11
C THR A 234 -6.96 -2.02 -13.63
N ASP A 235 -6.94 -1.03 -12.72
CA ASP A 235 -6.88 -1.30 -11.28
C ASP A 235 -8.20 -1.91 -10.78
N ARG A 236 -8.14 -3.18 -10.38
CA ARG A 236 -9.27 -3.90 -9.80
C ARG A 236 -9.33 -3.80 -8.27
N LEU A 237 -8.22 -3.42 -7.62
CA LEU A 237 -8.15 -3.25 -6.17
C LEU A 237 -8.75 -1.91 -5.74
N TYR A 238 -8.43 -0.83 -6.48
CA TYR A 238 -9.01 0.49 -6.30
C TYR A 238 -9.69 0.93 -7.60
N PRO A 239 -10.92 0.47 -7.85
CA PRO A 239 -11.62 0.75 -9.09
C PRO A 239 -11.90 2.24 -9.27
N LEU A 240 -11.90 2.69 -10.53
CA LEU A 240 -11.99 4.09 -10.94
C LEU A 240 -13.09 4.87 -10.20
N ARG A 241 -14.28 4.26 -10.00
CA ARG A 241 -15.40 4.91 -9.29
C ARG A 241 -15.07 5.44 -7.90
N GLN A 242 -14.14 4.80 -7.17
CA GLN A 242 -13.72 5.27 -5.83
C GLN A 242 -12.77 6.47 -5.94
N ILE A 243 -12.04 6.56 -7.01
CA ILE A 243 -11.09 7.65 -7.27
C ILE A 243 -11.81 8.85 -7.85
N GLU A 244 -12.84 8.61 -8.66
CA GLU A 244 -13.78 9.65 -9.12
C GLU A 244 -14.49 10.31 -7.93
N GLU A 245 -14.94 9.53 -6.93
CA GLU A 245 -15.54 10.06 -5.70
C GLU A 245 -14.62 11.06 -4.98
N LEU A 246 -13.30 10.78 -4.92
CA LEU A 246 -12.34 11.75 -4.37
C LEU A 246 -12.28 13.04 -5.19
N ALA A 247 -12.18 12.92 -6.52
CA ALA A 247 -12.03 14.05 -7.41
C ALA A 247 -13.28 14.93 -7.45
N ASP A 248 -14.46 14.34 -7.43
CA ASP A 248 -15.75 15.03 -7.52
C ASP A 248 -16.05 15.89 -6.29
N HIS A 249 -15.52 15.54 -5.13
CA HIS A 249 -15.76 16.24 -3.87
C HIS A 249 -14.60 17.17 -3.43
N LEU A 250 -13.46 17.15 -4.12
CA LEU A 250 -12.33 18.05 -3.80
C LEU A 250 -12.45 19.36 -4.57
N PRO A 251 -12.63 20.53 -3.90
CA PRO A 251 -12.84 21.82 -4.57
C PRO A 251 -11.70 22.26 -5.49
N TYR A 252 -10.47 21.87 -5.16
CA TYR A 252 -9.26 22.25 -5.89
C TYR A 252 -8.63 21.04 -6.61
N CYS A 253 -9.48 20.26 -7.28
CA CYS A 253 -9.11 19.14 -8.12
C CYS A 253 -9.74 19.32 -9.51
N SER A 254 -8.99 19.09 -10.59
CA SER A 254 -9.47 19.24 -11.98
C SER A 254 -10.07 17.95 -12.57
N GLY A 255 -10.26 16.93 -11.73
CA GLY A 255 -10.73 15.60 -12.13
C GLY A 255 -9.67 14.54 -11.98
N VAL A 256 -9.93 13.35 -12.51
CA VAL A 256 -9.04 12.19 -12.39
C VAL A 256 -8.08 12.11 -13.56
N GLU A 257 -6.80 12.06 -13.27
CA GLU A 257 -5.76 11.68 -14.23
C GLU A 257 -5.71 10.15 -14.35
N ILE A 258 -5.57 9.63 -15.56
CA ILE A 258 -5.57 8.19 -15.81
C ILE A 258 -4.19 7.73 -16.26
N ILE A 259 -3.61 6.78 -15.54
CA ILE A 259 -2.46 6.00 -16.01
C ILE A 259 -3.01 4.80 -16.78
N THR A 260 -2.66 4.70 -18.05
CA THR A 260 -3.00 3.54 -18.88
C THR A 260 -1.95 2.46 -18.69
N SER A 261 -2.36 1.31 -18.16
CA SER A 261 -1.47 0.19 -17.89
C SER A 261 -2.22 -1.13 -17.85
N GLU A 262 -1.66 -2.17 -18.44
CA GLU A 262 -2.19 -3.54 -18.27
C GLU A 262 -1.84 -4.16 -16.90
N LYS A 263 -0.99 -3.50 -16.10
CA LYS A 263 -0.42 -4.10 -14.88
C LYS A 263 -1.31 -3.98 -13.65
N GLY A 264 -2.53 -3.48 -13.80
CA GLY A 264 -3.47 -3.29 -12.70
C GLY A 264 -2.97 -2.25 -11.71
N HIS A 265 -3.20 -2.49 -10.43
CA HIS A 265 -2.82 -1.60 -9.34
C HIS A 265 -1.35 -1.15 -9.37
N ASP A 266 -0.44 -2.03 -9.77
CA ASP A 266 0.99 -1.69 -9.87
C ASP A 266 1.32 -0.75 -11.06
N GLY A 267 0.35 -0.33 -11.87
CA GLY A 267 0.54 0.56 -13.01
C GLY A 267 1.26 1.86 -12.63
N PHE A 268 0.89 2.50 -11.52
CA PHE A 268 1.55 3.73 -11.06
C PHE A 268 3.03 3.55 -10.67
N LEU A 269 3.47 2.32 -10.41
CA LEU A 269 4.88 1.99 -10.17
C LEU A 269 5.61 1.58 -11.44
N ALA A 270 4.88 1.11 -12.43
CA ALA A 270 5.44 0.46 -13.61
C ALA A 270 5.51 1.39 -14.83
N GLU A 271 4.58 2.35 -14.93
CA GLU A 271 4.48 3.32 -16.03
C GLU A 271 5.19 4.63 -15.61
N ALA A 272 6.54 4.57 -15.58
CA ALA A 272 7.37 5.64 -15.01
C ALA A 272 7.14 7.03 -15.66
N ASP A 273 6.98 7.06 -16.98
CA ASP A 273 6.80 8.32 -17.71
C ASP A 273 5.46 8.97 -17.36
N GLN A 274 4.36 8.21 -17.37
CA GLN A 274 3.04 8.71 -16.99
C GLN A 274 3.02 9.16 -15.52
N THR A 275 3.65 8.39 -14.63
CA THR A 275 3.79 8.78 -13.21
C THR A 275 4.61 10.06 -13.06
N ALA A 276 5.68 10.24 -13.83
CA ALA A 276 6.48 11.47 -13.81
C ALA A 276 5.65 12.69 -14.23
N GLU A 277 4.75 12.56 -15.21
CA GLU A 277 3.82 13.64 -15.60
C GLU A 277 2.88 14.01 -14.43
N ILE A 278 2.34 13.03 -13.70
CA ILE A 278 1.52 13.27 -12.51
C ILE A 278 2.31 14.03 -11.43
N LEU A 279 3.56 13.64 -11.19
CA LEU A 279 4.45 14.34 -10.25
C LEU A 279 4.70 15.79 -10.67
N GLN A 280 4.95 16.03 -11.96
CA GLN A 280 5.16 17.39 -12.50
C GLN A 280 3.88 18.24 -12.35
N LYS A 281 2.71 17.71 -12.67
CA LYS A 281 1.43 18.39 -12.48
C LYS A 281 1.20 18.77 -11.01
N THR A 282 1.49 17.84 -10.10
CA THR A 282 1.37 18.07 -8.65
C THR A 282 2.30 19.21 -8.20
N LEU A 283 3.55 19.20 -8.63
CA LEU A 283 4.51 20.26 -8.29
C LEU A 283 4.14 21.62 -8.90
N ALA A 284 3.53 21.62 -10.08
CA ALA A 284 3.06 22.87 -10.71
C ALA A 284 1.93 23.55 -9.91
N LEU A 285 1.06 22.79 -9.26
CA LEU A 285 0.04 23.34 -8.36
C LEU A 285 0.65 24.11 -7.18
N ALA A 286 1.75 23.61 -6.62
CA ALA A 286 2.45 24.29 -5.52
C ALA A 286 3.01 25.65 -5.94
N GLN A 287 3.52 25.77 -7.16
CA GLN A 287 4.06 27.02 -7.68
C GLN A 287 2.97 28.08 -7.94
N ALA A 288 1.78 27.64 -8.33
CA ALA A 288 0.65 28.54 -8.50
C ALA A 288 0.15 29.11 -7.16
N ASP A 289 0.16 28.30 -6.11
CA ASP A 289 -0.21 28.71 -4.74
C ASP A 289 0.74 29.79 -4.18
N GLU A 290 2.04 29.69 -4.40
CA GLU A 290 3.03 30.69 -3.98
C GLU A 290 2.81 32.06 -4.65
N GLN A 291 2.33 32.09 -5.90
CA GLN A 291 2.10 33.35 -6.64
C GLN A 291 0.84 34.10 -6.18
N VAL A 292 -0.11 33.42 -5.56
CA VAL A 292 -1.36 34.02 -5.04
C VAL A 292 -1.13 34.67 -3.67
N HIS A 293 -0.10 34.24 -2.93
CA HIS A 293 0.17 34.70 -1.57
C HIS A 293 1.36 35.69 -1.47
N VAL A 294 1.87 36.19 -2.60
CA VAL A 294 2.81 37.33 -2.71
C VAL A 294 2.09 38.57 -3.17
#